data_38106ab1bfa0c4dd600b0cc197dee0ab
#
_entry.id   38106ab1bfa0c4dd600b0cc197dee0ab
#
_cell.length_a   1.000
_cell.length_b   1.000
_cell.length_c   1.000
_cell.angle_alpha   90.00
_cell.angle_beta   90.00
_cell.angle_gamma   90.00
#
_symmetry.space_group_name_H-M   'P 1'
#
loop_
_entity.id
_entity.type
_entity.pdbx_description
1 polymer ?
#
loop_
_entity_poly.entity_id
_entity_poly.type
_entity_poly.pdbx_seq_one_letter_code
_entity_poly.pdbx_strand_id
1 'polypeptide(L)'
;LRWRRDDLGRLKYWLIGAAAILLLSCLAIWKFAPEIGIFPLLGIALSLALAVAAWMPLRGRKLLRTPIPVFGMVIAHFGLAVSVFGMAAESGFSSETLTALAPGESAKVAGWEVKLNDVNPVVGDNWVAVEGEMIAAKNGNEFPLDPQTRQFFKPPMQTSEAALLTRWNGQLYVVIAQPDQEGDGRWQVRLWWKPFVTFIWYGAILIALGGAIALLGRIGRRSKKPAINTWQAE
;
A
#
# COMPACT_ATOMS: atom_id res chain seq x y z
N LEU A 1 23.60 -14.89 -2.37
CA LEU A 1 23.57 -16.29 -2.79
C LEU A 1 24.28 -16.41 -4.14
N ARG A 2 25.33 -17.21 -4.20
CA ARG A 2 25.95 -17.62 -5.48
C ARG A 2 25.29 -18.92 -5.91
N TRP A 3 24.44 -18.86 -6.91
CA TRP A 3 23.75 -20.03 -7.44
C TRP A 3 24.73 -21.21 -7.65
N ARG A 4 24.48 -22.37 -7.05
CA ARG A 4 25.30 -23.59 -7.05
C ARG A 4 26.66 -23.52 -6.35
N ARG A 5 27.01 -22.45 -5.60
CA ARG A 5 28.34 -22.32 -4.95
C ARG A 5 28.27 -21.88 -3.48
N ASP A 6 27.07 -21.69 -2.91
CA ASP A 6 26.96 -21.34 -1.49
C ASP A 6 26.93 -22.62 -0.64
N ASP A 7 27.77 -22.63 0.38
CA ASP A 7 27.84 -23.68 1.38
C ASP A 7 26.63 -23.54 2.35
N LEU A 8 25.88 -24.63 2.51
CA LEU A 8 24.75 -24.72 3.45
C LEU A 8 25.15 -24.34 4.87
N GLY A 9 26.42 -24.57 5.26
CA GLY A 9 26.95 -24.18 6.56
C GLY A 9 26.93 -22.67 6.81
N ARG A 10 27.08 -21.87 5.77
CA ARG A 10 27.03 -20.40 5.83
C ARG A 10 25.58 -19.89 5.79
N LEU A 11 24.72 -20.60 5.06
CA LEU A 11 23.31 -20.25 4.88
C LEU A 11 22.51 -20.45 6.16
N LYS A 12 22.83 -21.47 6.99
CA LYS A 12 22.09 -21.80 8.21
C LYS A 12 21.97 -20.62 9.20
N TYR A 13 23.05 -19.86 9.39
CA TYR A 13 23.00 -18.70 10.33
C TYR A 13 22.09 -17.58 9.83
N TRP A 14 22.00 -17.39 8.51
CA TRP A 14 21.09 -16.42 7.90
C TRP A 14 19.64 -16.88 7.99
N LEU A 15 19.39 -18.17 7.78
CA LEU A 15 18.06 -18.76 7.94
C LEU A 15 17.58 -18.70 9.39
N ILE A 16 18.47 -19.01 10.35
CA ILE A 16 18.17 -18.88 11.78
C ILE A 16 17.88 -17.43 12.14
N GLY A 17 18.67 -16.48 11.66
CA GLY A 17 18.44 -15.05 11.90
C GLY A 17 17.12 -14.57 11.31
N ALA A 18 16.77 -14.96 10.09
CA ALA A 18 15.50 -14.64 9.46
C ALA A 18 14.31 -15.28 10.21
N ALA A 19 14.44 -16.55 10.60
CA ALA A 19 13.43 -17.25 11.40
C ALA A 19 13.24 -16.59 12.77
N ALA A 20 14.32 -16.16 13.43
CA ALA A 20 14.26 -15.45 14.71
C ALA A 20 13.54 -14.10 14.58
N ILE A 21 13.85 -13.32 13.54
CA ILE A 21 13.16 -12.04 13.26
C ILE A 21 11.67 -12.28 13.01
N LEU A 22 11.34 -13.28 12.20
CA LEU A 22 9.95 -13.65 11.90
C LEU A 22 9.20 -14.04 13.19
N LEU A 23 9.79 -14.91 14.01
CA LEU A 23 9.20 -15.36 15.27
C LEU A 23 8.99 -14.20 16.25
N LEU A 24 10.03 -13.37 16.46
CA LEU A 24 9.96 -12.21 17.35
C LEU A 24 8.92 -11.19 16.86
N SER A 25 8.84 -10.96 15.55
CA SER A 25 7.81 -10.10 14.96
C SER A 25 6.40 -10.66 15.19
N CYS A 26 6.20 -11.95 14.97
CA CYS A 26 4.92 -12.61 15.25
C CYS A 26 4.52 -12.50 16.72
N LEU A 27 5.45 -12.76 17.63
CA LEU A 27 5.19 -12.64 19.07
C LEU A 27 4.87 -11.20 19.50
N ALA A 28 5.61 -10.23 18.98
CA ALA A 28 5.37 -8.82 19.26
C ALA A 28 3.99 -8.37 18.76
N ILE A 29 3.65 -8.68 17.52
CA ILE A 29 2.36 -8.29 16.90
C ILE A 29 1.22 -9.00 17.64
N TRP A 30 1.35 -10.29 17.93
CA TRP A 30 0.34 -11.04 18.71
C TRP A 30 0.10 -10.45 20.10
N LYS A 31 1.15 -9.96 20.76
CA LYS A 31 1.03 -9.29 22.07
C LYS A 31 0.33 -7.94 22.00
N PHE A 32 0.62 -7.12 20.96
CA PHE A 32 0.12 -5.74 20.84
C PHE A 32 -1.16 -5.62 20.01
N ALA A 33 -1.47 -6.60 19.19
CA ALA A 33 -2.65 -6.65 18.33
C ALA A 33 -3.24 -8.08 18.33
N PRO A 34 -3.78 -8.57 19.44
CA PRO A 34 -4.23 -9.96 19.60
C PRO A 34 -5.40 -10.31 18.65
N GLU A 35 -6.15 -9.33 18.21
CA GLU A 35 -7.30 -9.53 17.31
C GLU A 35 -6.91 -9.63 15.83
N ILE A 36 -5.62 -9.44 15.49
CA ILE A 36 -5.17 -9.53 14.09
C ILE A 36 -5.26 -10.97 13.57
N GLY A 37 -5.80 -11.14 12.37
CA GLY A 37 -5.84 -12.45 11.71
C GLY A 37 -4.45 -13.02 11.43
N ILE A 38 -4.34 -14.36 11.32
CA ILE A 38 -3.04 -15.03 11.12
C ILE A 38 -2.34 -14.63 9.82
N PHE A 39 -3.07 -14.40 8.73
CA PHE A 39 -2.47 -14.02 7.45
C PHE A 39 -1.87 -12.61 7.48
N PRO A 40 -2.56 -11.56 7.97
CA PRO A 40 -1.94 -10.25 8.19
C PRO A 40 -0.74 -10.31 9.14
N LEU A 41 -0.83 -11.07 10.24
CA LEU A 41 0.27 -11.28 11.17
C LEU A 41 1.53 -11.80 10.45
N LEU A 42 1.38 -12.91 9.71
CA LEU A 42 2.48 -13.52 8.95
C LEU A 42 3.00 -12.57 7.86
N GLY A 43 2.12 -11.85 7.17
CA GLY A 43 2.48 -10.86 6.16
C GLY A 43 3.34 -9.73 6.71
N ILE A 44 2.96 -9.15 7.86
CA ILE A 44 3.75 -8.10 8.53
C ILE A 44 5.10 -8.66 8.99
N ALA A 45 5.11 -9.82 9.63
CA ALA A 45 6.35 -10.44 10.10
C ALA A 45 7.30 -10.75 8.92
N LEU A 46 6.78 -11.27 7.81
CA LEU A 46 7.54 -11.53 6.59
C LEU A 46 8.09 -10.23 5.98
N SER A 47 7.29 -9.16 5.94
CA SER A 47 7.72 -7.86 5.41
C SER A 47 8.87 -7.27 6.22
N LEU A 48 8.85 -7.37 7.55
CA LEU A 48 9.93 -6.93 8.43
C LEU A 48 11.21 -7.76 8.20
N ALA A 49 11.08 -9.08 8.10
CA ALA A 49 12.20 -9.96 7.79
C ALA A 49 12.81 -9.63 6.41
N LEU A 50 11.97 -9.39 5.40
CA LEU A 50 12.38 -9.00 4.06
C LEU A 50 13.06 -7.62 4.04
N ALA A 51 12.53 -6.65 4.81
CA ALA A 51 13.14 -5.33 4.97
C ALA A 51 14.57 -5.42 5.49
N VAL A 52 14.80 -6.22 6.54
CA VAL A 52 16.14 -6.46 7.08
C VAL A 52 17.02 -7.20 6.07
N ALA A 53 16.50 -8.24 5.42
CA ALA A 53 17.22 -9.03 4.43
C ALA A 53 17.64 -8.20 3.20
N ALA A 54 16.84 -7.20 2.80
CA ALA A 54 17.14 -6.32 1.67
C ALA A 54 18.48 -5.57 1.83
N TRP A 55 18.90 -5.24 3.06
CA TRP A 55 20.14 -4.52 3.36
C TRP A 55 21.36 -5.42 3.50
N MET A 56 21.19 -6.73 3.58
CA MET A 56 22.28 -7.70 3.72
C MET A 56 23.39 -7.60 2.65
N PRO A 57 23.08 -7.34 1.36
CA PRO A 57 24.10 -7.22 0.32
C PRO A 57 25.08 -6.06 0.54
N LEU A 58 24.73 -5.07 1.35
CA LEU A 58 25.58 -3.92 1.68
C LEU A 58 26.48 -4.18 2.91
N ARG A 59 26.15 -5.19 3.72
CA ARG A 59 26.91 -5.49 4.95
C ARG A 59 28.35 -5.86 4.64
N GLY A 60 29.29 -5.22 5.32
CA GLY A 60 30.72 -5.44 5.13
C GLY A 60 31.31 -4.85 3.84
N ARG A 61 30.54 -4.13 3.04
CA ARG A 61 31.02 -3.44 1.85
C ARG A 61 31.34 -1.98 2.14
N LYS A 62 32.41 -1.48 1.50
CA LYS A 62 32.66 -0.03 1.45
C LYS A 62 31.65 0.59 0.49
N LEU A 63 30.71 1.40 0.99
CA LEU A 63 29.59 1.96 0.22
C LEU A 63 30.05 2.67 -1.06
N LEU A 64 31.09 3.49 -0.98
CA LEU A 64 31.68 4.22 -2.12
C LEU A 64 32.28 3.32 -3.21
N ARG A 65 32.60 2.05 -2.90
CA ARG A 65 33.14 1.06 -3.86
C ARG A 65 32.09 0.03 -4.29
N THR A 66 30.88 0.13 -3.74
CA THR A 66 29.80 -0.79 -4.08
C THR A 66 29.20 -0.40 -5.44
N PRO A 67 29.04 -1.38 -6.34
CA PRO A 67 28.47 -1.12 -7.66
C PRO A 67 27.03 -0.58 -7.60
N ILE A 68 26.72 0.43 -8.42
CA ILE A 68 25.37 1.03 -8.51
C ILE A 68 24.24 -0.01 -8.64
N PRO A 69 24.34 -1.08 -9.48
CA PRO A 69 23.29 -2.09 -9.56
C PRO A 69 22.96 -2.79 -8.24
N VAL A 70 23.93 -2.86 -7.30
CA VAL A 70 23.68 -3.45 -5.98
C VAL A 70 22.78 -2.55 -5.15
N PHE A 71 22.97 -1.23 -5.20
CA PHE A 71 22.08 -0.27 -4.55
C PHE A 71 20.66 -0.35 -5.15
N GLY A 72 20.56 -0.40 -6.48
CA GLY A 72 19.27 -0.55 -7.14
C GLY A 72 18.54 -1.83 -6.70
N MET A 73 19.26 -2.95 -6.59
CA MET A 73 18.71 -4.21 -6.09
C MET A 73 18.22 -4.08 -4.63
N VAL A 74 19.01 -3.45 -3.75
CA VAL A 74 18.65 -3.25 -2.34
C VAL A 74 17.38 -2.39 -2.22
N ILE A 75 17.33 -1.27 -2.95
CA ILE A 75 16.17 -0.37 -2.95
C ILE A 75 14.91 -1.10 -3.45
N ALA A 76 15.02 -1.88 -4.54
CA ALA A 76 13.89 -2.62 -5.07
C ALA A 76 13.36 -3.67 -4.09
N HIS A 77 14.24 -4.43 -3.43
CA HIS A 77 13.82 -5.43 -2.43
C HIS A 77 13.25 -4.79 -1.17
N PHE A 78 13.80 -3.65 -0.74
CA PHE A 78 13.21 -2.87 0.35
C PHE A 78 11.83 -2.32 -0.03
N GLY A 79 11.66 -1.85 -1.28
CA GLY A 79 10.35 -1.44 -1.81
C GLY A 79 9.32 -2.57 -1.79
N LEU A 80 9.74 -3.80 -2.13
CA LEU A 80 8.88 -4.98 -2.02
C LEU A 80 8.46 -5.22 -0.55
N ALA A 81 9.37 -5.09 0.40
CA ALA A 81 9.05 -5.21 1.82
C ALA A 81 8.02 -4.16 2.26
N VAL A 82 8.17 -2.90 1.82
CA VAL A 82 7.23 -1.80 2.10
C VAL A 82 5.84 -2.09 1.50
N SER A 83 5.76 -2.60 0.26
CA SER A 83 4.48 -2.98 -0.35
C SER A 83 3.80 -4.13 0.39
N VAL A 84 4.54 -5.18 0.74
CA VAL A 84 4.00 -6.33 1.49
C VAL A 84 3.51 -5.89 2.87
N PHE A 85 4.26 -5.00 3.56
CA PHE A 85 3.81 -4.39 4.81
C PHE A 85 2.48 -3.65 4.63
N GLY A 86 2.38 -2.79 3.61
CA GLY A 86 1.15 -2.04 3.33
C GLY A 86 -0.07 -2.94 3.12
N MET A 87 0.08 -3.99 2.31
CA MET A 87 -1.00 -4.96 2.05
C MET A 87 -1.41 -5.71 3.33
N ALA A 88 -0.44 -6.20 4.09
CA ALA A 88 -0.72 -6.97 5.29
C ALA A 88 -1.31 -6.10 6.41
N ALA A 89 -0.80 -4.87 6.59
CA ALA A 89 -1.31 -3.95 7.60
C ALA A 89 -2.71 -3.42 7.23
N GLU A 90 -2.97 -3.13 5.96
CA GLU A 90 -4.32 -2.78 5.50
C GLU A 90 -5.28 -3.92 5.81
N SER A 91 -4.97 -5.15 5.43
CA SER A 91 -5.80 -6.32 5.68
C SER A 91 -6.05 -6.60 7.16
N GLY A 92 -5.08 -6.30 8.03
CA GLY A 92 -5.18 -6.58 9.47
C GLY A 92 -5.80 -5.49 10.31
N PHE A 93 -5.75 -4.23 9.86
CA PHE A 93 -6.15 -3.07 10.66
C PHE A 93 -7.21 -2.20 10.00
N SER A 94 -7.80 -2.63 8.89
CA SER A 94 -8.93 -1.92 8.29
C SER A 94 -10.12 -1.89 9.23
N SER A 95 -10.80 -0.73 9.23
CA SER A 95 -12.03 -0.54 9.99
C SER A 95 -13.15 -0.12 9.05
N GLU A 96 -14.32 -0.67 9.27
CA GLU A 96 -15.50 -0.41 8.46
C GLU A 96 -16.67 0.02 9.35
N THR A 97 -17.47 0.95 8.87
CA THR A 97 -18.77 1.34 9.44
C THR A 97 -19.77 1.42 8.30
N LEU A 98 -20.83 0.61 8.37
CA LEU A 98 -22.00 0.66 7.51
C LEU A 98 -23.16 1.20 8.31
N THR A 99 -23.78 2.28 7.85
CA THR A 99 -24.88 2.92 8.55
C THR A 99 -25.81 3.65 7.57
N ALA A 100 -26.99 4.05 8.04
CA ALA A 100 -27.89 4.92 7.31
C ALA A 100 -27.88 6.32 7.97
N LEU A 101 -27.62 7.36 7.17
CA LEU A 101 -27.56 8.75 7.62
C LEU A 101 -28.62 9.60 6.93
N ALA A 102 -29.33 10.42 7.70
CA ALA A 102 -30.07 11.55 7.17
C ALA A 102 -29.16 12.79 7.03
N PRO A 103 -29.50 13.75 6.14
CA PRO A 103 -28.81 15.02 6.10
C PRO A 103 -28.72 15.67 7.49
N GLY A 104 -27.52 16.11 7.87
CA GLY A 104 -27.21 16.65 9.19
C GLY A 104 -26.63 15.63 10.19
N GLU A 105 -26.78 14.34 9.97
CA GLU A 105 -26.22 13.27 10.82
C GLU A 105 -24.76 12.94 10.50
N SER A 106 -24.07 12.33 11.45
CA SER A 106 -22.67 11.89 11.30
C SER A 106 -22.46 10.44 11.72
N ALA A 107 -21.41 9.81 11.18
CA ALA A 107 -20.93 8.50 11.58
C ALA A 107 -19.42 8.52 11.83
N LYS A 108 -18.93 7.54 12.61
CA LYS A 108 -17.52 7.47 12.99
C LYS A 108 -16.86 6.18 12.51
N VAL A 109 -15.62 6.30 12.03
CA VAL A 109 -14.76 5.16 11.70
C VAL A 109 -13.31 5.48 12.05
N ALA A 110 -12.64 4.66 12.86
CA ALA A 110 -11.22 4.78 13.20
C ALA A 110 -10.77 6.21 13.60
N GLY A 111 -11.61 6.91 14.39
CA GLY A 111 -11.35 8.27 14.86
C GLY A 111 -11.60 9.37 13.81
N TRP A 112 -12.12 9.06 12.65
CA TRP A 112 -12.74 9.99 11.72
C TRP A 112 -14.21 10.15 12.07
N GLU A 113 -14.74 11.37 11.97
CA GLU A 113 -16.16 11.67 11.97
C GLU A 113 -16.55 12.18 10.60
N VAL A 114 -17.53 11.54 9.96
CA VAL A 114 -18.01 11.90 8.63
C VAL A 114 -19.46 12.32 8.77
N LYS A 115 -19.75 13.58 8.43
CA LYS A 115 -21.08 14.18 8.47
C LYS A 115 -21.64 14.25 7.05
N LEU A 116 -22.87 13.82 6.86
CA LEU A 116 -23.65 14.05 5.65
C LEU A 116 -24.36 15.41 5.76
N ASN A 117 -23.97 16.38 4.94
CA ASN A 117 -24.62 17.69 4.93
C ASN A 117 -25.90 17.69 4.10
N ASP A 118 -25.79 17.20 2.85
CA ASP A 118 -26.89 17.18 1.89
C ASP A 118 -26.68 16.07 0.86
N VAL A 119 -27.72 15.80 0.07
CA VAL A 119 -27.69 14.84 -1.04
C VAL A 119 -28.35 15.47 -2.26
N ASN A 120 -27.55 15.63 -3.33
CA ASN A 120 -27.94 16.38 -4.50
C ASN A 120 -27.96 15.50 -5.78
N PRO A 121 -28.93 15.68 -6.68
CA PRO A 121 -28.87 15.05 -7.98
C PRO A 121 -27.86 15.76 -8.89
N VAL A 122 -27.02 14.99 -9.58
CA VAL A 122 -26.04 15.48 -10.56
C VAL A 122 -26.27 14.79 -11.90
N VAL A 123 -26.16 15.54 -12.99
CA VAL A 123 -26.38 15.05 -14.36
C VAL A 123 -25.08 15.20 -15.17
N GLY A 124 -24.63 14.11 -15.77
CA GLY A 124 -23.52 14.09 -16.74
C GLY A 124 -24.02 13.75 -18.15
N ASP A 125 -23.10 13.66 -19.12
CA ASP A 125 -23.43 13.45 -20.52
C ASP A 125 -24.11 12.10 -20.81
N ASN A 126 -23.74 11.04 -20.07
CA ASN A 126 -24.24 9.67 -20.25
C ASN A 126 -24.67 9.03 -18.93
N TRP A 127 -24.86 9.81 -17.88
CA TRP A 127 -25.24 9.30 -16.57
C TRP A 127 -26.00 10.35 -15.75
N VAL A 128 -26.78 9.87 -14.80
CA VAL A 128 -27.28 10.65 -13.66
C VAL A 128 -26.69 10.09 -12.38
N ALA A 129 -26.49 10.91 -11.39
CA ALA A 129 -25.98 10.50 -10.09
C ALA A 129 -26.75 11.12 -8.94
N VAL A 130 -26.61 10.47 -7.81
CA VAL A 130 -26.85 11.06 -6.51
C VAL A 130 -25.49 11.30 -5.87
N GLU A 131 -25.22 12.54 -5.47
CA GLU A 131 -24.00 12.97 -4.83
C GLU A 131 -24.26 13.34 -3.37
N GLY A 132 -23.51 12.76 -2.46
CA GLY A 132 -23.53 13.13 -1.06
C GLY A 132 -22.52 14.23 -0.78
N GLU A 133 -22.97 15.40 -0.32
CA GLU A 133 -22.09 16.43 0.22
C GLU A 133 -21.71 16.07 1.65
N MET A 134 -20.45 15.66 1.86
CA MET A 134 -19.97 15.18 3.15
C MET A 134 -18.73 15.93 3.62
N ILE A 135 -18.55 15.98 4.94
CA ILE A 135 -17.34 16.52 5.57
C ILE A 135 -16.75 15.46 6.49
N ALA A 136 -15.50 15.09 6.25
CA ALA A 136 -14.72 14.25 7.14
C ALA A 136 -13.89 15.11 8.08
N ALA A 137 -14.04 14.91 9.38
CA ALA A 137 -13.32 15.64 10.42
C ALA A 137 -12.40 14.72 11.23
N LYS A 138 -11.18 15.18 11.51
CA LYS A 138 -10.24 14.52 12.44
C LYS A 138 -9.27 15.52 13.02
N ASN A 139 -9.11 15.51 14.35
CA ASN A 139 -8.20 16.38 15.08
C ASN A 139 -8.38 17.88 14.74
N GLY A 140 -9.62 18.33 14.60
CA GLY A 140 -9.95 19.72 14.29
C GLY A 140 -9.74 20.15 12.83
N ASN A 141 -9.32 19.25 11.93
CA ASN A 141 -9.26 19.50 10.50
C ASN A 141 -10.45 18.89 9.79
N GLU A 142 -11.01 19.63 8.83
CA GLU A 142 -12.16 19.23 8.02
C GLU A 142 -11.74 19.07 6.55
N PHE A 143 -12.36 18.09 5.88
CA PHE A 143 -12.08 17.73 4.49
C PHE A 143 -13.39 17.43 3.77
N PRO A 144 -13.70 18.14 2.67
CA PRO A 144 -14.87 17.84 1.86
C PRO A 144 -14.71 16.51 1.13
N LEU A 145 -15.83 15.80 0.98
CA LEU A 145 -15.92 14.49 0.31
C LEU A 145 -17.25 14.42 -0.42
N ASP A 146 -17.21 14.10 -1.71
CA ASP A 146 -18.38 14.08 -2.58
C ASP A 146 -18.56 12.69 -3.23
N PRO A 147 -18.92 11.64 -2.46
CA PRO A 147 -19.20 10.32 -3.02
C PRO A 147 -20.45 10.34 -3.88
N GLN A 148 -20.46 9.58 -4.98
CA GLN A 148 -21.58 9.51 -5.90
C GLN A 148 -22.03 8.07 -6.15
N THR A 149 -23.32 7.90 -6.39
CA THR A 149 -23.86 6.69 -7.03
C THR A 149 -24.37 7.09 -8.41
N ARG A 150 -23.73 6.58 -9.46
CA ARG A 150 -24.01 6.90 -10.85
C ARG A 150 -24.83 5.81 -11.52
N GLN A 151 -25.82 6.23 -12.29
CA GLN A 151 -26.58 5.38 -13.20
C GLN A 151 -26.25 5.80 -14.64
N PHE A 152 -25.54 4.94 -15.36
CA PHE A 152 -25.22 5.15 -16.79
C PHE A 152 -26.37 4.71 -17.68
N PHE A 153 -26.54 5.38 -18.82
CA PHE A 153 -27.60 5.07 -19.79
C PHE A 153 -27.12 4.10 -20.87
N LYS A 154 -25.86 4.23 -21.31
CA LYS A 154 -25.28 3.41 -22.38
C LYS A 154 -23.83 3.04 -22.08
N PRO A 155 -23.52 1.76 -21.77
CA PRO A 155 -24.48 0.70 -21.44
C PRO A 155 -25.20 0.97 -20.11
N PRO A 156 -26.44 0.48 -19.91
CA PRO A 156 -27.14 0.64 -18.64
C PRO A 156 -26.37 -0.09 -17.53
N MET A 157 -25.82 0.66 -16.58
CA MET A 157 -25.12 0.12 -15.41
C MET A 157 -25.11 1.13 -14.28
N GLN A 158 -25.09 0.62 -13.06
CA GLN A 158 -24.92 1.44 -11.86
C GLN A 158 -23.51 1.24 -11.31
N THR A 159 -22.86 2.34 -10.91
CA THR A 159 -21.54 2.34 -10.28
C THR A 159 -21.54 3.24 -9.05
N SER A 160 -20.69 2.92 -8.08
CA SER A 160 -20.41 3.79 -6.95
C SER A 160 -19.06 4.47 -7.17
N GLU A 161 -19.06 5.81 -7.20
CA GLU A 161 -17.87 6.63 -7.23
C GLU A 161 -17.54 7.04 -5.79
N ALA A 162 -16.57 6.35 -5.22
CA ALA A 162 -16.17 6.61 -3.85
C ALA A 162 -15.40 7.92 -3.72
N ALA A 163 -15.67 8.68 -2.68
CA ALA A 163 -14.79 9.77 -2.27
C ALA A 163 -13.61 9.23 -1.45
N LEU A 164 -12.39 9.67 -1.79
CA LEU A 164 -11.14 9.19 -1.23
C LEU A 164 -10.35 10.32 -0.58
N LEU A 165 -10.11 10.23 0.72
CA LEU A 165 -9.19 11.10 1.42
C LEU A 165 -7.87 10.36 1.71
N THR A 166 -6.87 10.59 0.87
CA THR A 166 -5.56 9.96 1.00
C THR A 166 -4.67 10.71 1.96
N ARG A 167 -4.10 9.98 2.93
CA ARG A 167 -3.10 10.45 3.89
C ARG A 167 -1.84 9.60 3.77
N TRP A 168 -0.72 10.10 4.31
CA TRP A 168 0.54 9.38 4.28
C TRP A 168 0.47 7.99 4.96
N ASN A 169 -0.40 7.85 5.95
CA ASN A 169 -0.55 6.64 6.78
C ASN A 169 -1.80 5.81 6.48
N GLY A 170 -2.55 6.15 5.42
CA GLY A 170 -3.77 5.42 5.05
C GLY A 170 -4.73 6.23 4.21
N GLN A 171 -5.92 5.68 4.04
CA GLN A 171 -6.96 6.28 3.20
C GLN A 171 -8.33 6.11 3.84
N LEU A 172 -9.08 7.20 3.93
CA LEU A 172 -10.52 7.17 4.21
C LEU A 172 -11.26 7.02 2.88
N TYR A 173 -12.11 6.01 2.81
CA TYR A 173 -12.91 5.65 1.66
C TYR A 173 -14.37 5.78 2.04
N VAL A 174 -15.13 6.58 1.31
CA VAL A 174 -16.53 6.87 1.61
C VAL A 174 -17.39 6.58 0.39
N VAL A 175 -18.45 5.81 0.58
CA VAL A 175 -19.43 5.47 -0.45
C VAL A 175 -20.81 5.85 0.06
N ILE A 176 -21.63 6.43 -0.83
CA ILE A 176 -23.06 6.61 -0.62
C ILE A 176 -23.82 5.68 -1.57
N ALA A 177 -24.90 5.09 -1.09
CA ALA A 177 -25.82 4.28 -1.88
C ALA A 177 -27.26 4.74 -1.67
N GLN A 178 -28.14 4.29 -2.55
CA GLN A 178 -29.58 4.59 -2.41
C GLN A 178 -30.15 4.03 -1.10
N PRO A 179 -31.16 4.65 -0.51
CA PRO A 179 -31.81 4.18 0.69
C PRO A 179 -32.39 2.78 0.48
N ASP A 180 -32.32 1.93 1.50
CA ASP A 180 -32.90 0.57 1.47
C ASP A 180 -34.44 0.60 1.42
N GLN A 181 -35.04 1.68 1.92
CA GLN A 181 -36.47 1.88 1.95
C GLN A 181 -36.83 3.25 1.39
N GLU A 182 -37.75 3.28 0.41
CA GLU A 182 -38.29 4.52 -0.10
C GLU A 182 -39.07 5.25 1.01
N GLY A 183 -38.63 6.45 1.38
CA GLY A 183 -39.41 7.38 2.19
C GLY A 183 -38.88 7.71 3.58
N ASP A 184 -37.83 7.09 4.10
CA ASP A 184 -37.29 7.46 5.42
C ASP A 184 -36.24 8.59 5.37
N GLY A 185 -35.85 9.05 4.17
CA GLY A 185 -34.87 10.13 3.96
C GLY A 185 -33.42 9.80 4.39
N ARG A 186 -33.14 8.52 4.67
CA ARG A 186 -31.82 8.06 5.11
C ARG A 186 -31.10 7.38 3.98
N TRP A 187 -29.82 7.69 3.82
CA TRP A 187 -28.95 7.16 2.78
C TRP A 187 -27.99 6.14 3.37
N GLN A 188 -27.80 5.02 2.71
CA GLN A 188 -26.76 4.08 3.12
C GLN A 188 -25.39 4.70 2.88
N VAL A 189 -24.60 4.78 3.94
CA VAL A 189 -23.24 5.28 3.91
C VAL A 189 -22.29 4.20 4.42
N ARG A 190 -21.26 3.96 3.65
CA ARG A 190 -20.22 3.00 4.00
C ARG A 190 -18.89 3.71 4.09
N LEU A 191 -18.28 3.62 5.25
CA LEU A 191 -17.02 4.27 5.60
C LEU A 191 -15.97 3.20 5.83
N TRP A 192 -14.82 3.32 5.17
CA TRP A 192 -13.64 2.50 5.48
C TRP A 192 -12.46 3.38 5.82
N TRP A 193 -11.76 3.08 6.88
CA TRP A 193 -10.41 3.51 7.10
C TRP A 193 -9.47 2.36 6.75
N LYS A 194 -8.60 2.57 5.76
CA LYS A 194 -7.60 1.62 5.26
C LYS A 194 -6.20 2.08 5.66
N PRO A 195 -5.71 1.67 6.84
CA PRO A 195 -4.40 2.11 7.32
C PRO A 195 -3.30 1.51 6.45
N PHE A 196 -2.23 2.30 6.23
CA PHE A 196 -1.03 1.91 5.50
C PHE A 196 -1.22 1.46 4.04
N VAL A 197 -2.43 1.52 3.48
CA VAL A 197 -2.67 1.18 2.06
C VAL A 197 -1.78 1.99 1.12
N THR A 198 -1.44 3.22 1.46
CA THR A 198 -0.51 4.09 0.71
C THR A 198 0.90 3.53 0.60
N PHE A 199 1.32 2.65 1.53
CA PHE A 199 2.63 1.99 1.50
C PHE A 199 2.77 1.02 0.32
N ILE A 200 1.66 0.50 -0.22
CA ILE A 200 1.67 -0.31 -1.45
C ILE A 200 2.25 0.54 -2.60
N TRP A 201 1.81 1.78 -2.72
CA TRP A 201 2.27 2.72 -3.76
C TRP A 201 3.71 3.19 -3.51
N TYR A 202 4.06 3.52 -2.26
CA TYR A 202 5.43 3.91 -1.91
C TYR A 202 6.41 2.78 -2.20
N GLY A 203 6.04 1.54 -1.88
CA GLY A 203 6.86 0.37 -2.20
C GLY A 203 6.98 0.14 -3.71
N ALA A 204 5.90 0.30 -4.47
CA ALA A 204 5.93 0.21 -5.95
C ALA A 204 6.87 1.25 -6.57
N ILE A 205 6.84 2.49 -6.09
CA ILE A 205 7.77 3.55 -6.53
C ILE A 205 9.22 3.16 -6.22
N LEU A 206 9.49 2.65 -5.02
CA LEU A 206 10.83 2.19 -4.64
C LEU A 206 11.31 1.02 -5.52
N ILE A 207 10.43 0.08 -5.88
CA ILE A 207 10.75 -1.03 -6.79
C ILE A 207 11.15 -0.48 -8.16
N ALA A 208 10.34 0.44 -8.70
CA ALA A 208 10.61 1.05 -10.01
C ALA A 208 11.93 1.83 -10.01
N LEU A 209 12.16 2.66 -8.99
CA LEU A 209 13.41 3.42 -8.83
C LEU A 209 14.62 2.49 -8.68
N GLY A 210 14.51 1.46 -7.84
CA GLY A 210 15.56 0.47 -7.66
C GLY A 210 15.91 -0.28 -8.95
N GLY A 211 14.89 -0.66 -9.72
CA GLY A 211 15.04 -1.27 -11.04
C GLY A 211 15.74 -0.34 -12.04
N ALA A 212 15.33 0.92 -12.11
CA ALA A 212 15.95 1.93 -12.97
C ALA A 212 17.43 2.16 -12.61
N ILE A 213 17.75 2.31 -11.31
CA ILE A 213 19.13 2.46 -10.83
C ILE A 213 19.96 1.24 -11.20
N ALA A 214 19.44 0.02 -11.03
CA ALA A 214 20.14 -1.21 -11.39
C ALA A 214 20.43 -1.30 -12.90
N LEU A 215 19.47 -0.90 -13.74
CA LEU A 215 19.61 -0.88 -15.19
C LEU A 215 20.65 0.13 -15.64
N LEU A 216 20.56 1.37 -15.18
CA LEU A 216 21.51 2.44 -15.51
C LEU A 216 22.95 2.06 -15.12
N GLY A 217 23.14 1.46 -13.94
CA GLY A 217 24.43 0.97 -13.50
C GLY A 217 25.00 -0.17 -14.35
N ARG A 218 24.15 -0.95 -15.04
CA ARG A 218 24.58 -2.00 -16.00
C ARG A 218 25.01 -1.41 -17.35
N ILE A 219 24.24 -0.44 -17.87
CA ILE A 219 24.54 0.23 -19.13
C ILE A 219 25.89 0.94 -19.04
N GLY A 220 26.13 1.72 -17.98
CA GLY A 220 27.39 2.43 -17.78
C GLY A 220 28.61 1.52 -17.62
N ARG A 221 28.43 0.24 -17.24
CA ARG A 221 29.52 -0.75 -17.21
C ARG A 221 29.84 -1.36 -18.56
N ARG A 222 28.84 -1.56 -19.43
CA ARG A 222 29.06 -2.08 -20.78
C ARG A 222 29.88 -1.12 -21.63
N SER A 223 29.68 0.19 -21.44
CA SER A 223 30.45 1.23 -22.13
C SER A 223 31.93 1.31 -21.73
N LYS A 224 32.34 0.74 -20.58
CA LYS A 224 33.72 0.77 -20.06
C LYS A 224 34.54 -0.50 -20.31
N LYS A 225 34.04 -1.47 -21.08
CA LYS A 225 34.87 -2.59 -21.49
C LYS A 225 35.84 -2.10 -22.57
N PRO A 226 37.20 -2.19 -22.38
CA PRO A 226 38.14 -1.85 -23.43
C PRO A 226 37.89 -2.78 -24.62
N ALA A 227 38.02 -2.24 -25.83
CA ALA A 227 38.08 -3.04 -27.05
C ALA A 227 39.25 -4.01 -26.88
N ILE A 228 39.01 -5.31 -27.02
CA ILE A 228 40.06 -6.31 -27.04
C ILE A 228 40.89 -5.99 -28.30
N ASN A 229 42.13 -5.51 -28.13
CA ASN A 229 43.05 -5.36 -29.22
C ASN A 229 43.35 -6.75 -29.77
N THR A 230 42.81 -7.07 -30.92
CA THR A 230 43.06 -8.30 -31.69
C THR A 230 44.40 -8.27 -32.46
N TRP A 231 45.39 -7.55 -31.96
CA TRP A 231 46.73 -7.44 -32.62
C TRP A 231 47.76 -8.24 -31.81
N GLN A 232 47.59 -9.54 -31.66
CA GLN A 232 48.68 -10.45 -31.33
C GLN A 232 48.34 -11.84 -31.88
N ALA A 233 48.43 -11.98 -33.20
CA ALA A 233 48.53 -13.28 -33.85
C ALA A 233 49.29 -13.03 -35.18
N GLU A 234 50.62 -12.88 -35.05
CA GLU A 234 51.62 -13.21 -36.07
C GLU A 234 52.80 -13.88 -35.35
#